data_6ee0338ff3adacb73e3d3df356254f28
#
_entry.id   6ee0338ff3adacb73e3d3df356254f28
#
_cell.length_a   1.000
_cell.length_b   1.000
_cell.length_c   1.000
_cell.angle_alpha   90.00
_cell.angle_beta   90.00
_cell.angle_gamma   90.00
#
_symmetry.space_group_name_H-M   'P 1'
#
loop_
_entity.id
_entity.type
_entity.pdbx_description
1 polymer ?
#
loop_
_entity_poly.entity_id
_entity_poly.type
_entity_poly.pdbx_seq_one_letter_code
_entity_poly.pdbx_strand_id
1 'polypeptide(L)'
;MNYKSALICTFFILLIAGCDPLVTEFSNTESPKEYTAKTLAAPPNKDTLTVVTWNIRFGIGRANWFGDSCGDLVLFDDETIKNGLELLALQIAEMDADILLLQEVDVDSKRSAYIDQVQWLLDHTSMNYGVYASMWQVQFVPSDGLGRVNTGNAILSKWPLSEAERVQLSLRGDQDALTKAFYVRRNVLKAVVNYPGNPFWAVDIHASAFSNDDTKQKQFLEFKDVLDEINAKGELFVAGGDLNELPPGATKNNYCDEDRCPDELPESDEGCDFSNETTWISPLYNTYTPSVSLVDYLQNENMHFTHASTHNMNDERYGWNRKLDYLFTNTAWVIRSARTYQEAQLESDHVAVSAKWVLP
;
A
#
# COMPACT_ATOMS: atom_id res chain seq x y z
N MET A 1 19.48 34.14 40.43
CA MET A 1 19.23 33.35 39.19
C MET A 1 19.52 34.28 38.02
N ASN A 2 20.57 33.99 37.23
CA ASN A 2 21.06 34.92 36.20
C ASN A 2 20.12 34.96 35.03
N TYR A 3 19.64 36.15 34.65
CA TYR A 3 18.76 36.39 33.48
C TYR A 3 19.28 35.76 32.19
N LYS A 4 20.59 35.59 32.02
CA LYS A 4 21.23 34.93 30.89
C LYS A 4 20.88 33.42 30.83
N SER A 5 20.79 32.73 31.95
CA SER A 5 20.45 31.31 31.99
C SER A 5 18.95 31.06 31.73
N ALA A 6 18.08 31.99 32.15
CA ALA A 6 16.66 31.92 31.84
C ALA A 6 16.39 32.18 30.34
N LEU A 7 17.11 33.11 29.72
CA LEU A 7 16.98 33.40 28.27
C LEU A 7 17.43 32.23 27.38
N ILE A 8 18.50 31.54 27.80
CA ILE A 8 19.03 30.36 27.04
C ILE A 8 18.05 29.19 27.15
N CYS A 9 17.46 28.93 28.34
CA CYS A 9 16.44 27.90 28.50
C CYS A 9 15.15 28.22 27.71
N THR A 10 14.71 29.49 27.67
CA THR A 10 13.53 29.90 26.92
C THR A 10 13.77 29.80 25.40
N PHE A 11 14.97 30.12 24.93
CA PHE A 11 15.34 29.97 23.52
C PHE A 11 15.43 28.49 23.10
N PHE A 12 15.93 27.61 23.97
CA PHE A 12 15.96 26.15 23.72
C PHE A 12 14.55 25.55 23.71
N ILE A 13 13.64 26.01 24.58
CA ILE A 13 12.24 25.55 24.60
C ILE A 13 11.49 26.02 23.34
N LEU A 14 11.76 27.23 22.85
CA LEU A 14 11.16 27.74 21.61
C LEU A 14 11.70 27.05 20.36
N LEU A 15 12.93 26.52 20.36
CA LEU A 15 13.48 25.72 19.28
C LEU A 15 12.88 24.32 19.22
N ILE A 16 12.44 23.78 20.36
CA ILE A 16 11.77 22.46 20.42
C ILE A 16 10.30 22.55 20.00
N ALA A 17 9.65 23.70 20.20
CA ALA A 17 8.26 23.93 19.84
C ALA A 17 8.02 24.14 18.32
N GLY A 18 9.06 24.21 17.51
CA GLY A 18 9.00 24.38 16.05
C GLY A 18 9.54 23.20 15.24
N CYS A 19 9.98 22.11 15.90
CA CYS A 19 10.38 20.89 15.19
C CYS A 19 9.20 19.94 15.12
N ASP A 20 8.97 19.38 13.94
CA ASP A 20 8.06 18.25 13.76
C ASP A 20 8.44 17.14 14.77
N PRO A 21 7.47 16.41 15.32
CA PRO A 21 7.76 15.33 16.25
C PRO A 21 8.69 14.30 15.58
N LEU A 22 9.61 13.73 16.38
CA LEU A 22 10.56 12.74 15.89
C LEU A 22 9.85 11.56 15.19
N VAL A 23 8.71 11.17 15.74
CA VAL A 23 7.78 10.18 15.17
C VAL A 23 6.38 10.77 15.23
N THR A 24 5.64 10.69 14.14
CA THR A 24 4.25 11.14 14.10
C THR A 24 3.34 10.07 14.71
N GLU A 25 2.55 10.49 15.69
CA GLU A 25 1.40 9.71 16.17
C GLU A 25 0.16 10.17 15.42
N PHE A 26 -0.64 9.22 14.99
CA PHE A 26 -1.88 9.48 14.26
C PHE A 26 -3.08 9.26 15.16
N SER A 27 -4.14 10.05 14.94
CA SER A 27 -5.44 9.81 15.57
C SER A 27 -6.11 8.57 14.98
N ASN A 28 -7.16 8.06 15.65
CA ASN A 28 -7.93 6.94 15.12
C ASN A 28 -8.49 7.25 13.73
N THR A 29 -8.91 8.49 13.51
CA THR A 29 -9.32 9.00 12.20
C THR A 29 -8.71 10.38 11.95
N GLU A 30 -8.24 10.62 10.73
CA GLU A 30 -7.64 11.89 10.31
C GLU A 30 -7.96 12.18 8.85
N SER A 31 -7.95 13.46 8.49
CA SER A 31 -8.00 13.88 7.09
C SER A 31 -6.66 13.59 6.42
N PRO A 32 -6.62 12.84 5.32
CA PRO A 32 -5.41 12.60 4.55
C PRO A 32 -4.99 13.86 3.79
N LYS A 33 -3.76 13.86 3.26
CA LYS A 33 -3.28 14.93 2.38
C LYS A 33 -3.97 14.80 1.01
N GLU A 34 -4.55 15.90 0.52
CA GLU A 34 -5.20 15.99 -0.77
C GLU A 34 -4.24 16.53 -1.85
N TYR A 35 -4.41 16.05 -3.08
CA TYR A 35 -3.60 16.41 -4.23
C TYR A 35 -4.45 16.63 -5.48
N THR A 36 -3.92 17.48 -6.35
CA THR A 36 -4.49 17.73 -7.68
C THR A 36 -3.35 17.82 -8.69
N ALA A 37 -3.52 17.18 -9.85
CA ALA A 37 -2.57 17.29 -10.95
C ALA A 37 -2.38 18.74 -11.40
N LYS A 38 -1.19 19.11 -11.83
CA LYS A 38 -0.91 20.45 -12.35
C LYS A 38 -1.74 20.77 -13.60
N THR A 39 -2.06 19.74 -14.38
CA THR A 39 -2.90 19.86 -15.58
C THR A 39 -3.98 18.81 -15.51
N LEU A 40 -5.24 19.23 -15.45
CA LEU A 40 -6.37 18.34 -15.41
C LEU A 40 -6.72 17.83 -16.81
N ALA A 41 -6.82 16.51 -16.95
CA ALA A 41 -7.41 15.88 -18.13
C ALA A 41 -8.96 15.83 -17.97
N ALA A 42 -9.68 15.96 -19.07
CA ALA A 42 -11.13 15.76 -19.02
C ALA A 42 -11.42 14.29 -18.63
N PRO A 43 -12.15 14.04 -17.52
CA PRO A 43 -12.46 12.68 -17.14
C PRO A 43 -13.36 12.03 -18.19
N PRO A 44 -13.15 10.74 -18.50
CA PRO A 44 -13.95 10.05 -19.51
C PRO A 44 -15.38 9.84 -19.00
N ASN A 45 -16.33 9.80 -19.95
CA ASN A 45 -17.70 9.34 -19.66
C ASN A 45 -17.78 7.84 -19.99
N LYS A 46 -17.77 6.99 -18.97
CA LYS A 46 -17.73 5.52 -19.07
C LYS A 46 -18.77 4.92 -18.12
N ASP A 47 -19.43 3.84 -18.53
CA ASP A 47 -20.28 3.03 -17.65
C ASP A 47 -19.49 1.93 -16.92
N THR A 48 -18.23 1.76 -17.29
CA THR A 48 -17.34 0.73 -16.75
C THR A 48 -15.98 1.35 -16.40
N LEU A 49 -15.56 1.21 -15.17
CA LEU A 49 -14.31 1.75 -14.65
C LEU A 49 -13.25 0.66 -14.49
N THR A 50 -12.02 0.96 -14.86
CA THR A 50 -10.87 0.11 -14.53
C THR A 50 -10.33 0.51 -13.16
N VAL A 51 -10.46 -0.39 -12.19
CA VAL A 51 -9.93 -0.24 -10.83
C VAL A 51 -8.65 -1.07 -10.73
N VAL A 52 -7.60 -0.48 -10.18
CA VAL A 52 -6.28 -1.11 -10.04
C VAL A 52 -5.83 -1.02 -8.59
N THR A 53 -5.23 -2.07 -8.05
CA THR A 53 -4.41 -2.01 -6.84
C THR A 53 -2.97 -2.38 -7.15
N TRP A 54 -2.01 -1.70 -6.51
CA TRP A 54 -0.59 -1.95 -6.72
C TRP A 54 0.26 -1.45 -5.55
N ASN A 55 1.01 -2.34 -4.93
CA ASN A 55 2.13 -1.96 -4.06
C ASN A 55 3.30 -1.57 -4.98
N ILE A 56 3.70 -0.28 -4.94
CA ILE A 56 4.70 0.28 -5.86
C ILE A 56 6.12 0.30 -5.28
N ARG A 57 6.30 -0.25 -4.07
CA ARG A 57 7.59 -0.34 -3.41
C ARG A 57 8.41 0.95 -3.51
N PHE A 58 7.79 2.06 -3.12
CA PHE A 58 8.36 3.44 -3.14
C PHE A 58 9.16 3.78 -4.42
N GLY A 59 8.79 3.20 -5.57
CA GLY A 59 9.34 3.54 -6.89
C GLY A 59 10.76 3.08 -7.14
N ILE A 60 11.29 2.14 -6.36
CA ILE A 60 12.66 1.60 -6.56
C ILE A 60 12.70 0.37 -7.48
N GLY A 61 11.54 -0.05 -8.01
CA GLY A 61 11.47 -1.28 -8.76
C GLY A 61 11.89 -2.49 -7.94
N ARG A 62 12.72 -3.33 -8.51
CA ARG A 62 13.28 -4.51 -7.83
C ARG A 62 14.74 -4.33 -7.39
N ALA A 63 15.15 -3.11 -7.07
CA ALA A 63 16.49 -2.87 -6.54
C ALA A 63 16.69 -3.60 -5.20
N ASN A 64 17.93 -4.04 -4.94
CA ASN A 64 18.31 -4.76 -3.73
C ASN A 64 18.36 -3.83 -2.52
N TRP A 65 17.19 -3.54 -1.96
CA TRP A 65 17.06 -2.72 -0.76
C TRP A 65 17.36 -3.56 0.49
N PHE A 66 17.99 -2.94 1.49
CA PHE A 66 18.46 -3.64 2.69
C PHE A 66 17.32 -4.18 3.57
N GLY A 67 16.12 -3.64 3.45
CA GLY A 67 15.00 -3.95 4.34
C GLY A 67 14.18 -5.17 3.94
N ASP A 68 14.25 -5.63 2.69
CA ASP A 68 13.38 -6.71 2.18
C ASP A 68 13.97 -7.58 1.08
N SER A 69 15.20 -7.33 0.64
CA SER A 69 15.72 -7.98 -0.58
C SER A 69 17.15 -8.48 -0.50
N CYS A 70 17.64 -8.76 0.69
CA CYS A 70 19.02 -9.24 0.92
C CYS A 70 20.08 -8.31 0.33
N GLY A 71 19.75 -7.05 0.16
CA GLY A 71 20.64 -6.04 -0.41
C GLY A 71 21.30 -5.17 0.65
N ASP A 72 22.11 -4.24 0.18
CA ASP A 72 22.81 -3.25 0.99
C ASP A 72 22.44 -1.79 0.63
N LEU A 73 21.57 -1.62 -0.35
CA LEU A 73 21.12 -0.30 -0.79
C LEU A 73 20.11 0.27 0.19
N VAL A 74 20.41 1.43 0.77
CA VAL A 74 19.54 2.13 1.73
C VAL A 74 18.84 3.32 1.10
N LEU A 75 19.57 4.06 0.26
CA LEU A 75 19.13 5.30 -0.36
C LEU A 75 19.28 5.20 -1.87
N PHE A 76 18.34 5.76 -2.58
CA PHE A 76 18.33 5.83 -4.04
C PHE A 76 18.39 7.28 -4.49
N ASP A 77 19.07 7.52 -5.60
CA ASP A 77 19.17 8.86 -6.18
C ASP A 77 17.89 9.24 -6.95
N ASP A 78 17.81 10.51 -7.29
CA ASP A 78 16.68 11.11 -7.99
C ASP A 78 16.43 10.47 -9.38
N GLU A 79 17.49 10.09 -10.09
CA GLU A 79 17.39 9.46 -11.41
C GLU A 79 16.81 8.02 -11.29
N THR A 80 17.30 7.24 -10.36
CA THR A 80 16.79 5.87 -10.09
C THR A 80 15.30 5.89 -9.75
N ILE A 81 14.88 6.78 -8.85
CA ILE A 81 13.46 6.88 -8.46
C ILE A 81 12.59 7.35 -9.64
N LYS A 82 13.03 8.36 -10.39
CA LYS A 82 12.27 8.84 -11.56
C LYS A 82 12.12 7.77 -12.63
N ASN A 83 13.16 7.00 -12.90
CA ASN A 83 13.10 5.89 -13.85
C ASN A 83 12.09 4.82 -13.38
N GLY A 84 12.06 4.49 -12.08
CA GLY A 84 11.06 3.59 -11.52
C GLY A 84 9.63 4.15 -11.65
N LEU A 85 9.43 5.43 -11.33
CA LEU A 85 8.13 6.09 -11.48
C LEU A 85 7.68 6.20 -12.94
N GLU A 86 8.60 6.37 -13.90
CA GLU A 86 8.29 6.35 -15.34
C GLU A 86 7.78 4.98 -15.79
N LEU A 87 8.39 3.88 -15.33
CA LEU A 87 7.91 2.52 -15.60
C LEU A 87 6.50 2.32 -15.04
N LEU A 88 6.27 2.75 -13.79
CA LEU A 88 4.94 2.71 -13.17
C LEU A 88 3.92 3.52 -13.98
N ALA A 89 4.25 4.74 -14.41
CA ALA A 89 3.36 5.59 -15.18
C ALA A 89 3.03 5.00 -16.56
N LEU A 90 3.99 4.37 -17.24
CA LEU A 90 3.76 3.65 -18.49
C LEU A 90 2.79 2.49 -18.30
N GLN A 91 2.98 1.69 -17.25
CA GLN A 91 2.09 0.57 -16.93
C GLN A 91 0.68 1.04 -16.55
N ILE A 92 0.56 2.14 -15.78
CA ILE A 92 -0.73 2.77 -15.46
C ILE A 92 -1.46 3.22 -16.73
N ALA A 93 -0.74 3.79 -17.69
CA ALA A 93 -1.32 4.20 -18.97
C ALA A 93 -1.78 2.99 -19.81
N GLU A 94 -0.99 1.91 -19.86
CA GLU A 94 -1.36 0.66 -20.55
C GLU A 94 -2.64 0.04 -19.95
N MET A 95 -2.80 0.09 -18.62
CA MET A 95 -3.98 -0.43 -17.95
C MET A 95 -5.24 0.41 -18.21
N ASP A 96 -5.13 1.63 -18.75
CA ASP A 96 -6.22 2.63 -18.82
C ASP A 96 -6.95 2.74 -17.46
N ALA A 97 -6.17 2.82 -16.38
CA ALA A 97 -6.69 2.87 -15.03
C ALA A 97 -7.56 4.11 -14.82
N ASP A 98 -8.69 3.95 -14.14
CA ASP A 98 -9.60 5.02 -13.76
C ASP A 98 -9.49 5.37 -12.26
N ILE A 99 -9.25 4.35 -11.44
CA ILE A 99 -8.98 4.44 -9.99
C ILE A 99 -7.75 3.59 -9.68
N LEU A 100 -6.82 4.16 -8.92
CA LEU A 100 -5.62 3.48 -8.41
C LEU A 100 -5.66 3.45 -6.88
N LEU A 101 -5.45 2.27 -6.31
CA LEU A 101 -5.22 2.01 -4.89
C LEU A 101 -3.74 1.62 -4.76
N LEU A 102 -2.91 2.51 -4.24
CA LEU A 102 -1.46 2.35 -4.22
C LEU A 102 -0.94 2.19 -2.80
N GLN A 103 -0.05 1.24 -2.59
CA GLN A 103 0.62 1.01 -1.32
C GLN A 103 2.12 1.29 -1.46
N GLU A 104 2.78 1.53 -0.32
CA GLU A 104 4.20 1.89 -0.24
C GLU A 104 4.58 3.12 -1.07
N VAL A 105 3.74 4.13 -1.05
CA VAL A 105 4.00 5.40 -1.73
C VAL A 105 4.81 6.30 -0.81
N ASP A 106 5.97 6.77 -1.26
CA ASP A 106 6.80 7.72 -0.51
C ASP A 106 6.45 9.18 -0.85
N VAL A 107 6.41 9.99 0.22
CA VAL A 107 6.26 11.43 0.14
C VAL A 107 7.27 12.08 1.07
N ASP A 108 8.29 12.76 0.51
CA ASP A 108 9.33 13.43 1.31
C ASP A 108 10.19 12.43 2.15
N SER A 109 10.48 11.25 1.59
CA SER A 109 11.36 10.24 2.18
C SER A 109 12.79 10.37 1.64
N LYS A 110 13.79 10.32 2.53
CA LYS A 110 15.19 10.39 2.12
C LYS A 110 15.59 9.24 1.19
N ARG A 111 15.08 8.01 1.45
CA ARG A 111 15.40 6.83 0.63
C ARG A 111 14.98 6.98 -0.83
N SER A 112 13.95 7.74 -1.10
CA SER A 112 13.42 8.02 -2.44
C SER A 112 13.69 9.46 -2.90
N ALA A 113 14.86 10.03 -2.54
CA ALA A 113 15.34 11.33 -2.94
C ALA A 113 14.37 12.49 -2.62
N TYR A 114 13.53 12.36 -1.60
CA TYR A 114 12.49 13.32 -1.20
C TYR A 114 11.43 13.61 -2.29
N ILE A 115 11.29 12.74 -3.29
CA ILE A 115 10.27 12.91 -4.32
C ILE A 115 8.88 12.68 -3.72
N ASP A 116 7.96 13.61 -3.97
CA ASP A 116 6.52 13.41 -3.71
C ASP A 116 5.95 12.56 -4.84
N GLN A 117 5.89 11.24 -4.63
CA GLN A 117 5.50 10.28 -5.65
C GLN A 117 4.03 10.41 -6.05
N VAL A 118 3.16 10.85 -5.12
CA VAL A 118 1.76 11.12 -5.43
C VAL A 118 1.64 12.24 -6.45
N GLN A 119 2.27 13.40 -6.18
CA GLN A 119 2.25 14.52 -7.11
C GLN A 119 2.92 14.18 -8.42
N TRP A 120 4.01 13.43 -8.36
CA TRP A 120 4.73 13.00 -9.57
C TRP A 120 3.85 12.14 -10.48
N LEU A 121 3.17 11.12 -9.92
CA LEU A 121 2.28 10.24 -10.68
C LEU A 121 1.08 11.00 -11.25
N LEU A 122 0.49 11.94 -10.50
CA LEU A 122 -0.60 12.80 -11.00
C LEU A 122 -0.15 13.65 -12.19
N ASP A 123 1.08 14.16 -12.16
CA ASP A 123 1.61 15.04 -13.21
C ASP A 123 2.07 14.27 -14.47
N HIS A 124 2.26 12.93 -14.37
CA HIS A 124 2.78 12.10 -15.47
C HIS A 124 1.81 11.00 -15.94
N THR A 125 0.60 10.98 -15.40
CA THR A 125 -0.47 10.05 -15.82
C THR A 125 -1.75 10.81 -16.17
N SER A 126 -2.81 10.07 -16.49
CA SER A 126 -4.16 10.65 -16.69
C SER A 126 -4.96 10.83 -15.41
N MET A 127 -4.36 10.60 -14.24
CA MET A 127 -5.00 10.82 -12.95
C MET A 127 -5.05 12.32 -12.62
N ASN A 128 -6.20 12.80 -12.14
CA ASN A 128 -6.41 14.21 -11.85
C ASN A 128 -6.31 14.56 -10.37
N TYR A 129 -6.75 13.65 -9.50
CA TYR A 129 -6.92 13.89 -8.06
C TYR A 129 -6.31 12.74 -7.28
N GLY A 130 -5.79 13.05 -6.10
CA GLY A 130 -5.22 12.07 -5.20
C GLY A 130 -5.45 12.40 -3.75
N VAL A 131 -5.49 11.38 -2.90
CA VAL A 131 -5.40 11.48 -1.45
C VAL A 131 -4.30 10.54 -0.95
N TYR A 132 -3.60 10.95 0.10
CA TYR A 132 -2.48 10.19 0.66
C TYR A 132 -2.55 10.14 2.18
N ALA A 133 -2.42 8.95 2.74
CA ALA A 133 -2.37 8.70 4.17
C ALA A 133 -1.05 8.04 4.58
N SER A 134 -0.26 8.74 5.37
CA SER A 134 0.98 8.18 5.93
C SER A 134 0.68 6.99 6.84
N MET A 135 1.46 5.93 6.69
CA MET A 135 1.50 4.81 7.62
C MET A 135 2.79 4.82 8.46
N TRP A 136 3.83 5.48 8.00
CA TRP A 136 5.09 5.66 8.71
C TRP A 136 5.66 7.03 8.40
N GLN A 137 5.64 7.92 9.39
CA GLN A 137 6.17 9.28 9.25
C GLN A 137 7.12 9.56 10.42
N VAL A 138 8.40 9.57 10.13
CA VAL A 138 9.49 9.80 11.10
C VAL A 138 10.50 10.79 10.54
N GLN A 139 10.98 11.70 11.38
CA GLN A 139 11.98 12.70 10.97
C GLN A 139 13.37 12.10 10.87
N PHE A 140 13.65 11.06 11.64
CA PHE A 140 14.97 10.45 11.67
C PHE A 140 14.91 8.98 12.12
N VAL A 141 15.26 8.08 11.22
CA VAL A 141 15.55 6.68 11.51
C VAL A 141 17.07 6.53 11.55
N PRO A 142 17.67 6.15 12.67
CA PRO A 142 19.13 6.07 12.80
C PRO A 142 19.74 4.91 12.02
N SER A 143 18.98 3.83 11.76
CA SER A 143 19.47 2.62 11.10
C SER A 143 19.98 2.92 9.70
N ASP A 144 21.22 2.52 9.44
CA ASP A 144 21.87 2.49 8.13
C ASP A 144 21.85 3.82 7.35
N GLY A 145 21.55 4.91 8.03
CA GLY A 145 21.48 6.23 7.40
C GLY A 145 20.17 6.52 6.67
N LEU A 146 19.12 5.73 6.91
CA LEU A 146 17.79 5.87 6.30
C LEU A 146 17.21 7.28 6.49
N GLY A 147 17.39 7.87 7.68
CA GLY A 147 17.02 9.26 7.94
C GLY A 147 15.52 9.48 7.96
N ARG A 148 15.04 10.49 7.24
CA ARG A 148 13.61 10.82 7.16
C ARG A 148 12.87 9.82 6.29
N VAL A 149 11.71 9.35 6.78
CA VAL A 149 10.79 8.49 6.05
C VAL A 149 9.37 9.03 6.19
N ASN A 150 8.64 9.07 5.10
CA ASN A 150 7.21 9.26 5.06
C ASN A 150 6.65 8.38 3.94
N THR A 151 6.08 7.25 4.30
CA THR A 151 5.51 6.26 3.39
C THR A 151 4.07 5.95 3.78
N GLY A 152 3.23 5.62 2.80
CA GLY A 152 1.81 5.39 3.07
C GLY A 152 1.04 4.82 1.90
N ASN A 153 -0.28 4.95 2.00
CA ASN A 153 -1.25 4.55 1.01
C ASN A 153 -1.71 5.77 0.21
N ALA A 154 -2.04 5.59 -1.07
CA ALA A 154 -2.60 6.64 -1.91
C ALA A 154 -3.75 6.13 -2.77
N ILE A 155 -4.81 6.93 -2.90
CA ILE A 155 -5.87 6.73 -3.87
C ILE A 155 -5.76 7.82 -4.93
N LEU A 156 -5.61 7.42 -6.21
CA LEU A 156 -5.63 8.35 -7.34
C LEU A 156 -6.88 8.10 -8.19
N SER A 157 -7.45 9.18 -8.72
CA SER A 157 -8.70 9.14 -9.49
C SER A 157 -8.69 10.11 -10.65
N LYS A 158 -9.37 9.74 -11.74
CA LYS A 158 -9.70 10.69 -12.83
C LYS A 158 -10.77 11.70 -12.43
N TRP A 159 -11.62 11.41 -11.42
CA TRP A 159 -12.70 12.27 -10.91
C TRP A 159 -12.33 12.87 -9.55
N PRO A 160 -12.97 13.99 -9.17
CA PRO A 160 -12.71 14.61 -7.87
C PRO A 160 -12.96 13.65 -6.71
N LEU A 161 -12.11 13.75 -5.68
CA LEU A 161 -12.23 13.01 -4.44
C LEU A 161 -12.80 13.93 -3.34
N SER A 162 -13.59 13.37 -2.43
CA SER A 162 -14.11 14.05 -1.24
C SER A 162 -14.27 13.09 -0.07
N GLU A 163 -14.63 13.61 1.10
CA GLU A 163 -14.87 12.84 2.32
C GLU A 163 -13.71 11.87 2.65
N ALA A 164 -12.50 12.28 2.27
CA ALA A 164 -11.32 11.43 2.45
C ALA A 164 -10.96 11.29 3.92
N GLU A 165 -10.69 10.06 4.35
CA GLU A 165 -10.39 9.71 5.72
C GLU A 165 -9.31 8.62 5.79
N ARG A 166 -8.36 8.82 6.70
CA ARG A 166 -7.41 7.82 7.18
C ARG A 166 -7.97 7.17 8.45
N VAL A 167 -8.16 5.87 8.46
CA VAL A 167 -8.62 5.10 9.61
C VAL A 167 -7.46 4.25 10.14
N GLN A 168 -7.06 4.47 11.39
CA GLN A 168 -5.96 3.75 12.04
C GLN A 168 -6.34 2.28 12.24
N LEU A 169 -5.46 1.37 11.85
CA LEU A 169 -5.56 -0.06 12.16
C LEU A 169 -4.82 -0.40 13.46
N SER A 170 -5.15 -1.55 14.02
CA SER A 170 -4.48 -2.10 15.20
C SER A 170 -2.97 -2.15 15.01
N LEU A 171 -2.23 -1.71 16.04
CA LEU A 171 -0.78 -1.74 16.06
C LEU A 171 -0.28 -3.11 16.53
N ARG A 172 0.90 -3.51 16.09
CA ARG A 172 1.57 -4.74 16.53
C ARG A 172 1.67 -4.80 18.06
N GLY A 173 1.18 -5.88 18.64
CA GLY A 173 1.20 -6.14 20.08
C GLY A 173 2.49 -6.82 20.55
N ASP A 174 3.17 -7.53 19.66
CA ASP A 174 4.35 -8.38 19.90
C ASP A 174 5.67 -7.59 20.03
N GLN A 175 5.67 -6.28 19.74
CA GLN A 175 6.86 -5.42 19.81
C GLN A 175 7.02 -4.77 21.19
N ASP A 176 8.27 -4.48 21.60
CA ASP A 176 8.56 -3.64 22.76
C ASP A 176 8.14 -2.19 22.54
N ALA A 177 8.05 -1.40 23.63
CA ALA A 177 7.53 -0.03 23.57
C ALA A 177 8.35 0.92 22.69
N LEU A 178 9.68 0.74 22.62
CA LEU A 178 10.56 1.58 21.81
C LEU A 178 10.39 1.26 20.33
N THR A 179 10.44 -0.02 19.96
CA THR A 179 10.21 -0.48 18.60
C THR A 179 8.82 -0.02 18.12
N LYS A 180 7.78 -0.25 18.93
CA LYS A 180 6.40 0.18 18.62
C LYS A 180 6.30 1.69 18.39
N ALA A 181 7.04 2.51 19.12
CA ALA A 181 7.04 3.97 18.94
C ALA A 181 7.54 4.40 17.55
N PHE A 182 8.49 3.66 16.97
CA PHE A 182 9.09 3.94 15.66
C PHE A 182 8.53 3.08 14.51
N TYR A 183 7.61 2.18 14.79
CA TYR A 183 7.10 1.23 13.82
C TYR A 183 5.97 1.78 12.95
N VAL A 184 5.70 1.08 11.87
CA VAL A 184 4.65 1.40 10.89
C VAL A 184 3.27 1.37 11.55
N ARG A 185 2.46 2.39 11.29
CA ARG A 185 1.07 2.54 11.74
C ARG A 185 0.13 2.34 10.56
N ARG A 186 -0.18 1.08 10.28
CA ARG A 186 -1.06 0.70 9.17
C ARG A 186 -2.41 1.40 9.26
N ASN A 187 -3.02 1.65 8.12
CA ASN A 187 -4.30 2.35 8.03
C ASN A 187 -5.13 1.85 6.84
N VAL A 188 -6.42 2.10 6.91
CA VAL A 188 -7.31 2.13 5.76
C VAL A 188 -7.41 3.58 5.29
N LEU A 189 -7.18 3.81 4.02
CA LEU A 189 -7.44 5.08 3.36
C LEU A 189 -8.73 4.94 2.54
N LYS A 190 -9.71 5.81 2.75
CA LYS A 190 -10.95 5.82 1.98
C LYS A 190 -11.29 7.22 1.49
N ALA A 191 -11.93 7.31 0.33
CA ALA A 191 -12.43 8.57 -0.22
C ALA A 191 -13.63 8.32 -1.12
N VAL A 192 -14.55 9.27 -1.19
CA VAL A 192 -15.64 9.26 -2.17
C VAL A 192 -15.12 9.75 -3.52
N VAL A 193 -15.26 8.93 -4.54
CA VAL A 193 -15.05 9.32 -5.93
C VAL A 193 -16.34 9.99 -6.43
N ASN A 194 -16.25 11.28 -6.75
CA ASN A 194 -17.42 12.05 -7.21
C ASN A 194 -17.71 11.78 -8.69
N TYR A 195 -18.04 10.52 -9.01
CA TYR A 195 -18.47 10.17 -10.35
C TYR A 195 -19.86 10.77 -10.63
N PRO A 196 -20.08 11.42 -11.79
CA PRO A 196 -21.35 12.08 -12.09
C PRO A 196 -22.57 11.15 -12.02
N GLY A 197 -23.48 11.42 -11.10
CA GLY A 197 -24.71 10.65 -10.89
C GLY A 197 -24.59 9.42 -9.98
N ASN A 198 -23.39 8.85 -9.83
CA ASN A 198 -23.16 7.63 -9.06
C ASN A 198 -21.87 7.74 -8.24
N PRO A 199 -21.81 8.55 -7.16
CA PRO A 199 -20.65 8.61 -6.30
C PRO A 199 -20.46 7.25 -5.59
N PHE A 200 -19.20 6.87 -5.32
CA PHE A 200 -18.84 5.62 -4.67
C PHE A 200 -17.56 5.77 -3.86
N TRP A 201 -17.35 4.89 -2.90
CA TRP A 201 -16.13 4.85 -2.11
C TRP A 201 -15.01 4.07 -2.82
N ALA A 202 -13.82 4.64 -2.86
CA ALA A 202 -12.57 3.94 -3.09
C ALA A 202 -11.89 3.72 -1.73
N VAL A 203 -11.50 2.47 -1.44
CA VAL A 203 -10.95 2.09 -0.13
C VAL A 203 -9.67 1.29 -0.33
N ASP A 204 -8.57 1.77 0.24
CA ASP A 204 -7.23 1.21 0.12
C ASP A 204 -6.70 0.74 1.48
N ILE A 205 -6.03 -0.40 1.49
CA ILE A 205 -5.38 -0.98 2.67
C ILE A 205 -4.00 -1.52 2.33
N HIS A 206 -3.06 -1.37 3.28
CA HIS A 206 -1.85 -2.18 3.33
C HIS A 206 -1.76 -2.81 4.71
N ALA A 207 -2.10 -4.09 4.83
CA ALA A 207 -2.09 -4.83 6.08
C ALA A 207 -0.67 -5.21 6.53
N SER A 208 -0.50 -5.60 7.79
CA SER A 208 0.80 -6.04 8.31
C SER A 208 1.29 -7.31 7.62
N ALA A 209 2.53 -7.30 7.16
CA ALA A 209 3.20 -8.50 6.62
C ALA A 209 3.67 -9.43 7.74
N PHE A 210 4.22 -8.83 8.80
CA PHE A 210 4.91 -9.55 9.87
C PHE A 210 4.19 -9.31 11.20
N SER A 211 3.55 -10.32 11.76
CA SER A 211 3.07 -10.27 13.14
C SER A 211 2.97 -11.69 13.70
N ASN A 212 3.56 -11.91 14.87
CA ASN A 212 3.49 -13.18 15.58
C ASN A 212 2.33 -13.23 16.58
N ASP A 213 1.42 -12.24 16.50
CA ASP A 213 0.23 -12.13 17.33
C ASP A 213 -1.04 -12.01 16.45
N ASP A 214 -2.16 -11.66 17.07
CA ASP A 214 -3.45 -11.52 16.38
C ASP A 214 -3.63 -10.16 15.66
N THR A 215 -2.57 -9.34 15.51
CA THR A 215 -2.64 -8.00 14.91
C THR A 215 -3.19 -8.04 13.50
N LYS A 216 -2.65 -8.90 12.64
CA LYS A 216 -3.08 -9.04 11.25
C LYS A 216 -4.55 -9.45 11.17
N GLN A 217 -4.97 -10.43 11.95
CA GLN A 217 -6.38 -10.83 12.03
C GLN A 217 -7.28 -9.66 12.45
N LYS A 218 -6.88 -8.87 13.45
CA LYS A 218 -7.62 -7.66 13.86
C LYS A 218 -7.73 -6.66 12.73
N GLN A 219 -6.63 -6.41 12.01
CA GLN A 219 -6.61 -5.48 10.87
C GLN A 219 -7.58 -5.92 9.75
N PHE A 220 -7.72 -7.21 9.49
CA PHE A 220 -8.73 -7.73 8.56
C PHE A 220 -10.17 -7.46 9.01
N LEU A 221 -10.45 -7.65 10.31
CA LEU A 221 -11.77 -7.37 10.87
C LEU A 221 -12.07 -5.88 10.83
N GLU A 222 -11.12 -5.03 11.21
CA GLU A 222 -11.23 -3.57 11.16
C GLU A 222 -11.43 -3.06 9.72
N PHE A 223 -10.72 -3.62 8.74
CA PHE A 223 -10.95 -3.31 7.33
C PHE A 223 -12.36 -3.71 6.90
N LYS A 224 -12.80 -4.91 7.27
CA LYS A 224 -14.15 -5.38 6.99
C LYS A 224 -15.21 -4.49 7.63
N ASP A 225 -15.00 -4.03 8.87
CA ASP A 225 -15.92 -3.13 9.56
C ASP A 225 -16.09 -1.81 8.80
N VAL A 226 -15.01 -1.23 8.25
CA VAL A 226 -15.08 -0.05 7.37
C VAL A 226 -15.95 -0.32 6.14
N LEU A 227 -15.78 -1.48 5.49
CA LEU A 227 -16.60 -1.85 4.33
C LEU A 227 -18.07 -2.13 4.71
N ASP A 228 -18.30 -2.76 5.85
CA ASP A 228 -19.64 -3.03 6.39
C ASP A 228 -20.41 -1.73 6.70
N GLU A 229 -19.73 -0.72 7.25
CA GLU A 229 -20.31 0.60 7.50
C GLU A 229 -20.76 1.32 6.22
N ILE A 230 -19.96 1.26 5.16
CA ILE A 230 -20.30 1.81 3.84
C ILE A 230 -21.50 1.05 3.26
N ASN A 231 -21.42 -0.28 3.28
CA ASN A 231 -22.48 -1.14 2.74
C ASN A 231 -23.82 -1.00 3.49
N ALA A 232 -23.77 -0.84 4.82
CA ALA A 232 -24.97 -0.64 5.64
C ALA A 232 -25.72 0.66 5.34
N LYS A 233 -25.02 1.68 4.81
CA LYS A 233 -25.62 2.93 4.32
C LYS A 233 -26.21 2.78 2.91
N GLY A 234 -26.05 1.63 2.26
CA GLY A 234 -26.44 1.41 0.88
C GLY A 234 -25.52 2.11 -0.14
N GLU A 235 -24.33 2.50 0.28
CA GLU A 235 -23.33 3.15 -0.56
C GLU A 235 -22.49 2.12 -1.30
N LEU A 236 -22.02 2.48 -2.50
CA LEU A 236 -21.20 1.62 -3.35
C LEU A 236 -19.73 1.76 -2.98
N PHE A 237 -18.97 0.69 -3.16
CA PHE A 237 -17.52 0.77 -3.03
C PHE A 237 -16.75 -0.16 -3.97
N VAL A 238 -15.51 0.24 -4.25
CA VAL A 238 -14.42 -0.60 -4.71
C VAL A 238 -13.32 -0.52 -3.65
N ALA A 239 -12.80 -1.66 -3.23
CA ALA A 239 -11.83 -1.75 -2.15
C ALA A 239 -10.72 -2.73 -2.51
N GLY A 240 -9.52 -2.53 -1.97
CA GLY A 240 -8.43 -3.47 -2.19
C GLY A 240 -7.14 -3.00 -1.59
N GLY A 241 -6.05 -3.65 -1.96
CA GLY A 241 -4.71 -3.34 -1.48
C GLY A 241 -3.86 -4.59 -1.36
N ASP A 242 -2.69 -4.39 -0.79
CA ASP A 242 -1.81 -5.44 -0.32
C ASP A 242 -2.27 -5.90 1.07
N LEU A 243 -2.90 -7.06 1.09
CA LEU A 243 -3.42 -7.63 2.33
C LEU A 243 -2.39 -8.51 3.06
N ASN A 244 -1.26 -8.81 2.43
CA ASN A 244 -0.22 -9.66 3.02
C ASN A 244 -0.75 -11.01 3.56
N GLU A 245 -1.75 -11.58 2.90
CA GLU A 245 -2.42 -12.83 3.28
C GLU A 245 -2.70 -13.67 2.05
N LEU A 246 -2.64 -14.99 2.18
CA LEU A 246 -2.96 -15.91 1.08
C LEU A 246 -4.48 -16.10 0.94
N PRO A 247 -4.97 -16.40 -0.27
CA PRO A 247 -6.35 -16.82 -0.45
C PRO A 247 -6.64 -18.12 0.31
N PRO A 248 -7.88 -18.31 0.84
CA PRO A 248 -8.25 -19.54 1.51
C PRO A 248 -8.04 -20.76 0.62
N GLY A 249 -7.33 -21.78 1.13
CA GLY A 249 -7.06 -23.01 0.41
C GLY A 249 -5.91 -22.95 -0.60
N ALA A 250 -5.08 -21.91 -0.56
CA ALA A 250 -3.83 -21.85 -1.31
C ALA A 250 -3.01 -23.13 -1.13
N THR A 251 -2.45 -23.67 -2.22
CA THR A 251 -1.77 -24.98 -2.20
C THR A 251 -0.43 -24.92 -1.47
N LYS A 252 0.22 -23.77 -1.47
CA LYS A 252 1.45 -23.48 -0.74
C LYS A 252 1.21 -22.37 0.27
N ASN A 253 1.73 -22.51 1.47
CA ASN A 253 1.57 -21.57 2.57
C ASN A 253 2.86 -21.27 3.35
N ASN A 254 3.99 -21.87 2.96
CA ASN A 254 5.30 -21.55 3.52
C ASN A 254 6.29 -21.26 2.38
N TYR A 255 6.90 -20.10 2.41
CA TYR A 255 7.82 -19.55 1.41
C TYR A 255 9.20 -19.24 1.99
N CYS A 256 9.48 -19.68 3.22
CA CYS A 256 10.69 -19.32 3.94
C CYS A 256 11.98 -19.76 3.22
N ASP A 257 11.94 -20.87 2.50
CA ASP A 257 13.11 -21.33 1.73
C ASP A 257 13.38 -20.42 0.51
N GLU A 258 12.34 -19.79 -0.05
CA GLU A 258 12.46 -18.86 -1.19
C GLU A 258 12.78 -17.43 -0.74
N ASP A 259 12.29 -17.03 0.42
CA ASP A 259 12.40 -15.64 0.90
C ASP A 259 13.67 -15.41 1.73
N ARG A 260 14.29 -16.47 2.24
CA ARG A 260 15.47 -16.37 3.09
C ARG A 260 16.68 -15.86 2.31
N CYS A 261 17.39 -14.91 2.91
CA CYS A 261 18.68 -14.50 2.41
C CYS A 261 19.74 -15.59 2.65
N PRO A 262 20.75 -15.74 1.77
CA PRO A 262 21.74 -16.82 1.86
C PRO A 262 22.50 -16.91 3.19
N ASP A 263 22.65 -15.77 3.87
CA ASP A 263 23.38 -15.64 5.14
C ASP A 263 22.47 -15.59 6.38
N GLU A 264 21.13 -15.70 6.20
CA GLU A 264 20.17 -15.68 7.30
C GLU A 264 20.07 -17.04 8.00
N LEU A 265 19.92 -16.99 9.33
CA LEU A 265 19.67 -18.19 10.13
C LEU A 265 18.20 -18.63 9.98
N PRO A 266 17.91 -19.94 10.03
CA PRO A 266 16.55 -20.48 9.94
C PRO A 266 15.54 -19.94 10.98
N GLU A 267 16.04 -19.33 12.04
CA GLU A 267 15.24 -18.81 13.17
C GLU A 267 14.68 -17.40 12.92
N SER A 268 15.03 -16.75 11.79
CA SER A 268 14.58 -15.40 11.42
C SER A 268 13.37 -15.38 10.48
N ASP A 269 12.66 -16.49 10.32
CA ASP A 269 11.57 -16.69 9.35
C ASP A 269 10.28 -15.92 9.73
N GLU A 270 10.35 -14.58 9.84
CA GLU A 270 9.17 -13.73 10.00
C GLU A 270 8.54 -13.40 8.64
N GLY A 271 7.23 -13.61 8.53
CA GLY A 271 6.44 -13.17 7.38
C GLY A 271 6.51 -14.03 6.12
N CYS A 272 7.18 -15.17 6.16
CA CYS A 272 7.25 -16.14 5.06
C CYS A 272 6.39 -17.38 5.28
N ASP A 273 5.94 -17.66 6.52
CA ASP A 273 5.08 -18.79 6.88
C ASP A 273 3.63 -18.34 7.17
N PHE A 274 2.74 -18.64 6.25
CA PHE A 274 1.32 -18.34 6.33
C PHE A 274 0.47 -19.53 6.81
N SER A 275 1.07 -20.58 7.35
CA SER A 275 0.35 -21.83 7.67
C SER A 275 -0.78 -21.66 8.70
N ASN A 276 -0.68 -20.64 9.56
CA ASN A 276 -1.67 -20.32 10.58
C ASN A 276 -2.62 -19.17 10.18
N GLU A 277 -2.44 -18.56 9.00
CA GLU A 277 -3.11 -17.31 8.61
C GLU A 277 -4.13 -17.49 7.49
N THR A 278 -4.08 -18.57 6.74
CA THR A 278 -4.82 -18.82 5.48
C THR A 278 -6.35 -18.76 5.57
N THR A 279 -6.91 -18.42 6.73
CA THR A 279 -8.35 -18.25 6.93
C THR A 279 -8.78 -16.82 7.29
N TRP A 280 -7.85 -15.92 7.55
CA TRP A 280 -8.17 -14.58 8.07
C TRP A 280 -8.88 -13.70 7.04
N ILE A 281 -8.54 -13.83 5.76
CA ILE A 281 -9.22 -13.14 4.66
C ILE A 281 -10.61 -13.72 4.32
N SER A 282 -10.95 -14.92 4.81
CA SER A 282 -12.21 -15.60 4.50
C SER A 282 -13.47 -14.76 4.75
N PRO A 283 -13.58 -13.93 5.81
CA PRO A 283 -14.74 -13.07 6.01
C PRO A 283 -14.99 -12.10 4.85
N LEU A 284 -13.94 -11.59 4.18
CA LEU A 284 -14.08 -10.72 3.00
C LEU A 284 -14.65 -11.49 1.81
N TYR A 285 -14.08 -12.67 1.51
CA TYR A 285 -14.57 -13.54 0.44
C TYR A 285 -16.02 -14.01 0.63
N ASN A 286 -16.44 -14.18 1.89
CA ASN A 286 -17.80 -14.63 2.21
C ASN A 286 -18.85 -13.51 2.15
N THR A 287 -18.41 -12.23 2.25
CA THR A 287 -19.32 -11.10 2.35
C THR A 287 -19.36 -10.27 1.08
N TYR A 288 -18.21 -10.09 0.42
CA TYR A 288 -18.03 -9.20 -0.73
C TYR A 288 -17.59 -9.96 -1.97
N THR A 289 -17.76 -9.32 -3.13
CA THR A 289 -17.39 -9.91 -4.42
C THR A 289 -15.91 -9.64 -4.72
N PRO A 290 -15.03 -10.64 -4.69
CA PRO A 290 -13.64 -10.48 -5.11
C PRO A 290 -13.54 -10.36 -6.63
N SER A 291 -12.54 -9.64 -7.13
CA SER A 291 -12.26 -9.55 -8.58
C SER A 291 -11.81 -10.88 -9.18
N VAL A 292 -11.06 -11.66 -8.41
CA VAL A 292 -10.71 -13.07 -8.71
C VAL A 292 -11.47 -13.94 -7.72
N SER A 293 -12.40 -14.74 -8.21
CA SER A 293 -13.17 -15.65 -7.35
C SER A 293 -12.25 -16.73 -6.76
N LEU A 294 -12.62 -17.25 -5.57
CA LEU A 294 -11.85 -18.33 -4.95
C LEU A 294 -11.78 -19.57 -5.84
N VAL A 295 -12.84 -19.87 -6.58
CA VAL A 295 -12.88 -21.00 -7.51
C VAL A 295 -11.89 -20.80 -8.67
N ASP A 296 -11.82 -19.61 -9.24
CA ASP A 296 -10.88 -19.28 -10.30
C ASP A 296 -9.43 -19.32 -9.79
N TYR A 297 -9.18 -18.73 -8.63
CA TYR A 297 -7.87 -18.80 -7.99
C TYR A 297 -7.40 -20.24 -7.80
N LEU A 298 -8.18 -21.08 -7.14
CA LEU A 298 -7.80 -22.48 -6.84
C LEU A 298 -7.61 -23.36 -8.10
N GLN A 299 -8.20 -22.96 -9.22
CA GLN A 299 -8.00 -23.67 -10.50
C GLN A 299 -6.75 -23.18 -11.24
N ASN A 300 -6.32 -21.95 -11.01
CA ASN A 300 -5.31 -21.25 -11.80
C ASN A 300 -4.37 -20.40 -10.93
N GLU A 301 -3.96 -20.87 -9.75
CA GLU A 301 -3.21 -20.08 -8.75
C GLU A 301 -2.04 -19.29 -9.34
N ASN A 302 -1.23 -19.92 -10.17
CA ASN A 302 -0.05 -19.31 -10.77
C ASN A 302 -0.37 -18.13 -11.72
N MET A 303 -1.59 -18.02 -12.22
CA MET A 303 -2.01 -16.88 -13.04
C MET A 303 -2.40 -15.65 -12.20
N HIS A 304 -2.53 -15.84 -10.89
CA HIS A 304 -3.00 -14.83 -9.96
C HIS A 304 -1.96 -14.43 -8.91
N PHE A 305 -0.76 -14.97 -8.99
CA PHE A 305 0.33 -14.57 -8.09
C PHE A 305 0.72 -13.12 -8.34
N THR A 306 0.84 -12.35 -7.27
CA THR A 306 1.09 -10.91 -7.32
C THR A 306 2.42 -10.51 -6.70
N HIS A 307 3.05 -11.38 -5.94
CA HIS A 307 4.29 -11.07 -5.23
C HIS A 307 5.35 -12.15 -5.45
N ALA A 308 6.60 -11.72 -5.41
CA ALA A 308 7.77 -12.58 -5.30
C ALA A 308 8.91 -11.85 -4.59
N SER A 309 9.66 -12.56 -3.76
CA SER A 309 10.84 -12.01 -3.11
C SER A 309 11.84 -11.44 -4.12
N THR A 310 12.42 -10.28 -3.80
CA THR A 310 13.29 -9.52 -4.73
C THR A 310 14.70 -10.07 -4.87
N HIS A 311 15.23 -10.76 -3.87
CA HIS A 311 16.62 -11.26 -3.92
C HIS A 311 16.87 -12.34 -4.97
N ASN A 312 15.81 -12.94 -5.51
CA ASN A 312 15.89 -14.00 -6.49
C ASN A 312 15.58 -13.56 -7.94
N MET A 313 15.60 -12.27 -8.20
CA MET A 313 15.25 -11.70 -9.52
C MET A 313 16.01 -12.28 -10.71
N ASN A 314 17.27 -12.66 -10.51
CA ASN A 314 18.12 -13.21 -11.56
C ASN A 314 18.02 -14.73 -11.67
N ASP A 315 17.18 -15.36 -10.86
CA ASP A 315 16.99 -16.80 -10.86
C ASP A 315 15.63 -17.12 -11.49
N GLU A 316 15.63 -17.62 -12.72
CA GLU A 316 14.42 -18.02 -13.45
C GLU A 316 13.52 -19.02 -12.68
N ARG A 317 14.02 -19.62 -11.61
CA ARG A 317 13.28 -20.53 -10.71
C ARG A 317 12.31 -19.80 -9.79
N TYR A 318 12.48 -18.49 -9.57
CA TYR A 318 11.75 -17.71 -8.59
C TYR A 318 10.91 -16.60 -9.25
N GLY A 319 9.97 -17.01 -10.10
CA GLY A 319 8.93 -16.11 -10.60
C GLY A 319 7.92 -15.75 -9.50
N TRP A 320 6.87 -15.03 -9.89
CA TRP A 320 5.73 -14.74 -9.01
C TRP A 320 5.25 -16.03 -8.34
N ASN A 321 5.14 -16.04 -7.01
CA ASN A 321 4.94 -17.29 -6.27
C ASN A 321 3.74 -17.29 -5.31
N ARG A 322 3.14 -16.11 -5.02
CA ARG A 322 2.00 -15.99 -4.11
C ARG A 322 1.11 -14.81 -4.47
N LYS A 323 -0.16 -14.88 -4.00
CA LYS A 323 -1.13 -13.79 -4.15
C LYS A 323 -1.29 -13.07 -2.82
N LEU A 324 -1.00 -11.75 -2.80
CA LEU A 324 -1.14 -10.87 -1.63
C LEU A 324 -2.04 -9.65 -1.90
N ASP A 325 -2.29 -9.32 -3.18
CA ASP A 325 -3.04 -8.14 -3.61
C ASP A 325 -4.43 -8.50 -4.10
N TYR A 326 -5.44 -7.74 -3.68
CA TYR A 326 -6.84 -8.06 -3.88
C TYR A 326 -7.68 -6.84 -4.23
N LEU A 327 -8.78 -7.08 -4.96
CA LEU A 327 -9.86 -6.13 -5.18
C LEU A 327 -11.21 -6.75 -4.80
N PHE A 328 -12.04 -5.99 -4.08
CA PHE A 328 -13.39 -6.35 -3.63
C PHE A 328 -14.38 -5.25 -3.97
N THR A 329 -15.67 -5.61 -4.08
CA THR A 329 -16.79 -4.67 -4.21
C THR A 329 -18.04 -5.24 -3.53
N ASN A 330 -18.98 -4.39 -3.14
CA ASN A 330 -20.31 -4.82 -2.69
C ASN A 330 -21.33 -5.02 -3.82
N THR A 331 -20.87 -4.92 -5.07
CA THR A 331 -21.68 -5.20 -6.28
C THR A 331 -21.04 -6.31 -7.11
N ALA A 332 -20.80 -6.10 -8.39
CA ALA A 332 -20.21 -7.11 -9.26
C ALA A 332 -19.11 -6.52 -10.16
N TRP A 333 -18.07 -7.29 -10.39
CA TRP A 333 -17.10 -7.05 -11.45
C TRP A 333 -17.59 -7.56 -12.79
N VAL A 334 -17.10 -6.97 -13.87
CA VAL A 334 -17.28 -7.56 -15.21
C VAL A 334 -16.63 -8.94 -15.20
N ILE A 335 -17.39 -9.96 -15.60
CA ILE A 335 -16.94 -11.34 -15.56
C ILE A 335 -15.65 -11.50 -16.38
N ARG A 336 -14.65 -12.15 -15.81
CA ARG A 336 -13.33 -12.41 -16.41
C ARG A 336 -12.57 -11.15 -16.83
N SER A 337 -12.83 -10.01 -16.19
CA SER A 337 -12.08 -8.77 -16.42
C SER A 337 -10.87 -8.62 -15.52
N ALA A 338 -10.77 -9.41 -14.46
CA ALA A 338 -9.61 -9.38 -13.58
C ALA A 338 -8.34 -9.79 -14.33
N ARG A 339 -7.28 -9.00 -14.17
CA ARG A 339 -5.97 -9.26 -14.75
C ARG A 339 -4.88 -9.01 -13.70
N THR A 340 -3.90 -9.92 -13.67
CA THR A 340 -2.67 -9.78 -12.88
C THR A 340 -1.54 -9.56 -13.90
N TYR A 341 -0.79 -8.48 -13.78
CA TYR A 341 0.19 -8.02 -14.79
C TYR A 341 1.57 -8.62 -14.53
N GLN A 342 1.68 -9.96 -14.59
CA GLN A 342 2.92 -10.70 -14.29
C GLN A 342 4.05 -10.44 -15.27
N GLU A 343 3.76 -9.84 -16.43
CA GLU A 343 4.75 -9.35 -17.40
C GLU A 343 5.51 -8.11 -16.94
N ALA A 344 4.95 -7.32 -16.00
CA ALA A 344 5.58 -6.17 -15.37
C ALA A 344 6.58 -6.65 -14.30
N GLN A 345 7.81 -6.96 -14.70
CA GLN A 345 8.79 -7.63 -13.82
C GLN A 345 9.80 -6.67 -13.16
N LEU A 346 9.88 -5.42 -13.61
CA LEU A 346 10.90 -4.47 -13.17
C LEU A 346 10.35 -3.38 -12.25
N GLU A 347 9.04 -3.17 -12.26
CA GLU A 347 8.36 -2.02 -11.67
C GLU A 347 8.25 -2.10 -10.15
N SER A 348 8.09 -3.32 -9.60
CA SER A 348 7.97 -3.58 -8.15
C SER A 348 8.19 -5.08 -7.90
N ASP A 349 8.30 -5.49 -6.64
CA ASP A 349 8.20 -6.88 -6.17
C ASP A 349 6.74 -7.35 -6.06
N HIS A 350 5.80 -6.45 -6.30
CA HIS A 350 4.40 -6.73 -6.55
C HIS A 350 4.01 -6.36 -7.97
N VAL A 351 3.06 -7.09 -8.55
CA VAL A 351 2.42 -6.71 -9.81
C VAL A 351 1.03 -6.14 -9.58
N ALA A 352 0.64 -5.24 -10.46
CA ALA A 352 -0.69 -4.66 -10.43
C ALA A 352 -1.78 -5.74 -10.64
N VAL A 353 -2.89 -5.57 -9.93
CA VAL A 353 -4.14 -6.29 -10.17
C VAL A 353 -5.19 -5.29 -10.62
N SER A 354 -5.81 -5.52 -11.77
CA SER A 354 -6.92 -4.72 -12.25
C SER A 354 -8.20 -5.53 -12.38
N ALA A 355 -9.33 -4.84 -12.31
CA ALA A 355 -10.62 -5.40 -12.70
C ALA A 355 -11.53 -4.29 -13.23
N LYS A 356 -12.46 -4.63 -14.13
CA LYS A 356 -13.46 -3.72 -14.63
C LYS A 356 -14.72 -3.79 -13.77
N TRP A 357 -15.11 -2.64 -13.26
CA TRP A 357 -16.30 -2.46 -12.43
C TRP A 357 -17.37 -1.72 -13.19
N VAL A 358 -18.59 -2.29 -13.23
CA VAL A 358 -19.75 -1.62 -13.85
C VAL A 358 -20.42 -0.77 -12.79
N LEU A 359 -20.61 0.51 -13.09
CA LEU A 359 -21.43 1.41 -12.25
C LEU A 359 -22.89 0.92 -12.32
N PRO A 360 -23.51 0.63 -11.17
CA PRO A 360 -24.92 0.18 -11.13
C PRO A 360 -25.89 1.25 -11.61
#